data_2d48ca0dfba7c5daa2ea29dc4332cb97
#
_entry.id   2d48ca0dfba7c5daa2ea29dc4332cb97
#
_cell.length_a   1.000
_cell.length_b   1.000
_cell.length_c   1.000
_cell.angle_alpha   90.00
_cell.angle_beta   90.00
_cell.angle_gamma   90.00
#
_symmetry.space_group_name_H-M   'P 1'
#
loop_
_entity.id
_entity.type
_entity.pdbx_description
1 polymer ?
#
loop_
_entity_poly.entity_id
_entity_poly.type
_entity_poly.pdbx_seq_one_letter_code
_entity_poly.pdbx_strand_id
1 'polypeptide(L)' 'MFCYREGDLVSIPQNTWLFNEESLHNSLLFPKKIIKEPSIACVISSEKDGNLLKVFIKNEYFLVKAKDVHFANRMVCDAS' A
#
# COMPACT_ATOMS: atom_id res chain seq x y z
N MET A 1 -2.20 -15.86 -1.33
CA MET A 1 -0.93 -15.18 -1.06
C MET A 1 -0.80 -13.94 -1.89
N PHE A 2 -0.33 -12.86 -1.29
CA PHE A 2 -0.22 -11.58 -1.98
C PHE A 2 1.23 -11.38 -2.39
N CYS A 3 1.46 -11.09 -3.67
CA CYS A 3 2.81 -10.95 -4.22
C CYS A 3 3.00 -9.62 -4.92
N TYR A 4 2.91 -8.56 -4.14
CA TYR A 4 3.17 -7.23 -4.69
C TYR A 4 4.65 -6.90 -4.61
N ARG A 5 5.12 -6.10 -5.54
CA ARG A 5 6.52 -5.71 -5.62
C ARG A 5 6.65 -4.20 -5.65
N GLU A 6 7.83 -3.72 -5.32
CA GLU A 6 8.16 -2.32 -5.48
C GLU A 6 7.86 -1.88 -6.91
N GLY A 7 7.18 -0.76 -7.05
CA GLY A 7 6.82 -0.22 -8.34
C GLY A 7 5.46 -0.63 -8.84
N ASP A 8 4.81 -1.62 -8.21
CA ASP A 8 3.46 -1.98 -8.61
C ASP A 8 2.50 -0.87 -8.23
N LEU A 9 1.48 -0.68 -9.05
CA LEU A 9 0.39 0.22 -8.72
C LEU A 9 -0.77 -0.60 -8.22
N VAL A 10 -1.36 -0.16 -7.12
CA VAL A 10 -2.50 -0.84 -6.53
C VAL A 10 -3.67 0.11 -6.42
N SER A 11 -4.86 -0.43 -6.56
CA SER A 11 -6.08 0.31 -6.36
C SER A 11 -6.54 0.12 -4.93
N ILE A 12 -6.73 1.22 -4.23
CA ILE A 12 -7.18 1.21 -2.84
C ILE A 12 -8.64 1.63 -2.82
N PRO A 13 -9.55 0.72 -2.44
CA PRO A 13 -10.98 1.03 -2.46
C PRO A 13 -11.34 2.05 -1.40
N GLN A 14 -12.51 2.66 -1.58
CA GLN A 14 -13.09 3.53 -0.60
C GLN A 14 -13.26 2.78 0.73
N ASN A 15 -13.09 3.48 1.82
CA ASN A 15 -13.24 2.98 3.18
C ASN A 15 -12.13 2.02 3.61
N THR A 16 -10.99 2.07 2.94
CA THR A 16 -9.82 1.31 3.35
C THR A 16 -9.01 2.13 4.34
N TRP A 17 -8.59 1.51 5.43
CA TRP A 17 -7.76 2.18 6.42
C TRP A 17 -6.29 2.15 6.00
N LEU A 18 -5.64 3.29 6.17
CA LEU A 18 -4.19 3.42 6.01
C LEU A 18 -3.57 3.58 7.38
N PHE A 19 -2.42 2.95 7.58
CA PHE A 19 -1.79 2.90 8.88
C PHE A 19 -0.48 3.67 8.87
N ASN A 20 -0.06 4.08 10.06
CA ASN A 20 1.19 4.81 10.23
C ASN A 20 2.37 3.88 9.95
N GLU A 21 3.41 4.41 9.30
CA GLU A 21 4.62 3.64 9.05
C GLU A 21 5.24 3.07 10.31
N GLU A 22 5.09 3.73 11.43
CA GLU A 22 5.62 3.26 12.70
C GLU A 22 5.03 1.92 13.11
N SER A 23 3.91 1.55 12.53
CA SER A 23 3.31 0.24 12.80
C SER A 23 4.22 -0.92 12.45
N LEU A 24 5.21 -0.70 11.58
CA LEU A 24 6.17 -1.75 11.24
C LEU A 24 7.03 -2.17 12.43
N HIS A 25 7.22 -1.26 13.37
CA HIS A 25 8.07 -1.51 14.53
C HIS A 25 7.27 -1.93 15.76
N ASN A 26 5.98 -2.12 15.60
CA ASN A 26 5.09 -2.47 16.69
C ASN A 26 4.20 -3.63 16.27
N SER A 27 3.66 -4.34 17.25
CA SER A 27 2.72 -5.40 16.96
C SER A 27 1.31 -4.86 16.68
N LEU A 28 1.08 -3.58 16.95
CA LEU A 28 -0.21 -2.95 16.74
C LEU A 28 -0.16 -2.04 15.52
N LEU A 29 -1.24 -2.04 14.76
CA LEU A 29 -1.38 -1.12 13.65
C LEU A 29 -2.00 0.17 14.15
N PHE A 30 -1.41 1.30 13.80
CA PHE A 30 -1.91 2.61 14.21
C PHE A 30 -2.60 3.26 13.04
N PRO A 31 -3.95 3.32 13.03
CA PRO A 31 -4.67 3.95 11.93
C PRO A 31 -4.30 5.41 11.81
N LYS A 32 -4.07 5.87 10.59
CA LYS A 32 -3.71 7.26 10.34
C LYS A 32 -4.77 7.96 9.50
N LYS A 33 -5.34 7.27 8.55
CA LYS A 33 -6.25 7.89 7.61
C LYS A 33 -7.16 6.84 6.98
N ILE A 34 -8.35 7.24 6.58
CA ILE A 34 -9.23 6.37 5.82
C ILE A 34 -9.36 6.92 4.41
N ILE A 35 -9.37 6.04 3.43
CA ILE A 35 -9.54 6.43 2.03
C ILE A 35 -11.01 6.77 1.81
N LYS A 36 -11.29 7.98 1.37
CA LYS A 36 -12.66 8.42 1.11
C LYS A 36 -13.08 8.22 -0.33
N GLU A 37 -12.13 8.17 -1.25
CA GLU A 37 -12.39 7.94 -2.66
C GLU A 37 -11.40 6.90 -3.15
N PRO A 38 -11.81 5.99 -4.04
CA PRO A 38 -10.87 5.00 -4.57
C PRO A 38 -9.64 5.71 -5.11
N SER A 39 -8.48 5.18 -4.78
CA SER A 39 -7.21 5.82 -5.11
C SER A 39 -6.22 4.81 -5.65
N ILE A 40 -5.26 5.31 -6.42
CA ILE A 40 -4.15 4.49 -6.90
C ILE A 40 -2.92 4.88 -6.11
N ALA A 41 -2.18 3.89 -5.65
CA ALA A 41 -0.97 4.11 -4.89
C ALA A 41 0.17 3.27 -5.47
N CYS A 42 1.39 3.73 -5.24
CA CYS A 42 2.57 3.02 -5.69
C CYS A 42 3.13 2.20 -4.54
N VAL A 43 3.38 0.92 -4.77
CA VAL A 43 3.97 0.06 -3.76
C VAL A 43 5.45 0.36 -3.64
N ILE A 44 5.89 0.66 -2.43
CA ILE A 44 7.29 0.94 -2.15
C ILE A 44 7.97 -0.32 -1.65
N SER A 45 7.31 -1.07 -0.79
CA SER A 45 7.86 -2.33 -0.29
C SER A 45 6.75 -3.22 0.24
N SER A 46 7.06 -4.50 0.36
CA SER A 46 6.17 -5.48 0.95
C SER A 46 6.73 -5.86 2.31
N GLU A 47 5.91 -5.81 3.33
CA GLU A 47 6.33 -6.04 4.70
C GLU A 47 5.50 -7.15 5.33
N LYS A 48 6.00 -7.68 6.46
CA LYS A 48 5.27 -8.71 7.22
C LYS A 48 4.88 -9.89 6.34
N ASP A 49 5.84 -10.41 5.59
CA ASP A 49 5.63 -11.57 4.71
C ASP A 49 4.55 -11.31 3.66
N GLY A 50 4.45 -10.07 3.21
CA GLY A 50 3.49 -9.72 2.18
C GLY A 50 2.12 -9.33 2.70
N ASN A 51 1.91 -9.33 4.01
CA ASN A 51 0.61 -8.97 4.58
C ASN A 51 0.38 -7.47 4.64
N LEU A 52 1.45 -6.69 4.70
CA LEU A 52 1.37 -5.24 4.70
C LEU A 52 2.18 -4.70 3.53
N LEU A 53 1.69 -3.62 2.96
CA LEU A 53 2.39 -2.92 1.88
C LEU A 53 2.69 -1.50 2.35
N LYS A 54 3.92 -1.06 2.11
CA LYS A 54 4.24 0.35 2.26
C LYS A 54 3.93 0.99 0.92
N VAL A 55 3.06 1.97 0.92
CA VAL A 55 2.62 2.62 -0.31
C VAL A 55 2.85 4.11 -0.24
N PHE A 56 3.00 4.73 -1.40
CA PHE A 56 3.15 6.16 -1.52
C PHE A 56 1.93 6.71 -2.24
N ILE A 57 1.26 7.66 -1.60
CA ILE A 57 0.06 8.25 -2.14
C ILE A 57 -0.01 9.71 -1.69
N LYS A 58 -0.28 10.61 -2.63
CA LYS A 58 -0.41 12.04 -2.36
C LYS A 58 0.73 12.59 -1.53
N ASN A 59 1.95 12.22 -1.91
CA ASN A 59 3.20 12.70 -1.29
C ASN A 59 3.39 12.23 0.16
N GLU A 60 2.73 11.16 0.55
CA GLU A 60 2.91 10.59 1.86
C GLU A 60 3.05 9.08 1.78
N TYR A 61 3.73 8.51 2.77
CA TYR A 61 3.88 7.06 2.88
C TYR A 61 2.91 6.53 3.92
N PHE A 62 2.30 5.39 3.61
CA PHE A 62 1.39 4.71 4.51
C PHE A 62 1.60 3.23 4.44
N LEU A 63 1.08 2.51 5.42
CA LEU A 63 0.95 1.06 5.36
C LEU A 63 -0.50 0.72 5.07
N VAL A 64 -0.71 -0.31 4.29
CA VAL A 64 -2.05 -0.79 4.00
C VAL A 64 -2.01 -2.32 3.98
N LYS A 65 -3.10 -2.94 4.39
CA LYS A 65 -3.18 -4.40 4.34
C LYS A 65 -3.26 -4.86 2.90
N ALA A 66 -2.41 -5.80 2.52
CA ALA A 66 -2.38 -6.28 1.15
C ALA A 66 -3.72 -6.84 0.71
N LYS A 67 -4.47 -7.45 1.62
CA LYS A 67 -5.77 -8.02 1.30
C LYS A 67 -6.82 -6.99 0.97
N ASP A 68 -6.58 -5.73 1.33
CA ASP A 68 -7.56 -4.66 1.15
C ASP A 68 -7.35 -3.88 -0.14
N VAL A 69 -6.35 -4.22 -0.93
CA VAL A 69 -6.06 -3.52 -2.16
C VAL A 69 -6.09 -4.49 -3.34
N HIS A 70 -6.16 -3.93 -4.54
CA HIS A 70 -6.20 -4.73 -5.76
C HIS A 70 -5.08 -4.29 -6.69
N PHE A 71 -4.48 -5.23 -7.36
CA PHE A 71 -3.45 -4.93 -8.34
C PHE A 71 -4.06 -4.09 -9.47
N ALA A 72 -3.49 -2.94 -9.75
CA ALA A 72 -3.96 -2.07 -10.81
C ALA A 72 -3.06 -2.17 -12.04
N ASN A 73 -1.75 -2.04 -11.82
CA ASN A 73 -0.81 -2.09 -12.93
C ASN A 73 0.59 -2.21 -12.38
N ARG A 74 1.53 -2.51 -13.24
CA ARG A 74 2.94 -2.51 -12.87
C ARG A 74 3.59 -1.31 -13.53
N MET A 75 4.27 -0.52 -12.72
CA MET A 75 4.99 0.61 -13.26
C MET A 75 6.19 0.07 -14.02
N VAL A 76 6.12 0.14 -15.33
CA VAL A 76 7.19 -0.34 -16.17
C VAL A 76 8.15 0.79 -16.39
N CYS A 77 9.32 0.65 -15.83
CA CYS A 77 10.37 1.61 -16.09
C CYS A 77 11.13 1.22 -17.28
N ASP A 78 10.52 0.65 -18.24
CA ASP A 78 11.26 0.23 -19.31
C ASP A 78 11.40 1.30 -20.32
N ALA A 79 12.52 1.44 -20.75
CA ALA A 79 12.84 2.49 -21.65
C ALA A 79 12.54 2.13 -23.09
N SER A 80 12.02 1.06 -23.29
CA SER A 80 11.75 0.69 -24.67
C SER A 80 10.60 1.42 -25.24
#